data_54c64c25314e1882b8b23d7db8b1433d
#
_entry.id   54c64c25314e1882b8b23d7db8b1433d
#
_cell.length_a   1.000
_cell.length_b   1.000
_cell.length_c   1.000
_cell.angle_alpha   90.00
_cell.angle_beta   90.00
_cell.angle_gamma   90.00
#
_symmetry.space_group_name_H-M   'P 1'
#
loop_
_entity.id
_entity.type
_entity.pdbx_description
1 polymer ?
#
loop_
_entity_poly.entity_id
_entity_poly.type
_entity_poly.pdbx_seq_one_letter_code
_entity_poly.pdbx_strand_id
1 'polypeptide(L)'
;GGAGPFLDAGAFTIDNGAGAFVGGFRTQLTIPGNFTWTNESSVNTIVRSAGQEFTWSGAGTNSTVSISGFSFDAAARAGGGFFCLERGSANRFTVPASVLLALPRNVAAPGQAGDLTPTGQVGIGLTSDPVRFTANNLDVGLATHSATSFKGVNVQ
;
A
#
# COMPACT_ATOMS: atom_id res chain seq x y z
N GLY A 1 9.36 15.83 7.41
CA GLY A 1 10.30 14.79 7.07
C GLY A 1 9.82 13.46 7.61
N GLY A 2 9.39 12.56 6.74
CA GLY A 2 9.07 11.20 7.14
C GLY A 2 10.35 10.51 7.61
N ALA A 3 10.27 9.78 8.72
CA ALA A 3 11.33 8.83 9.06
C ALA A 3 11.47 7.86 7.89
N GLY A 4 12.70 7.57 7.47
CA GLY A 4 12.97 6.54 6.47
C GLY A 4 12.42 5.17 6.91
N PRO A 5 12.48 4.16 6.05
CA PRO A 5 12.01 2.84 6.41
C PRO A 5 12.70 2.36 7.69
N PHE A 6 11.91 1.78 8.58
CA PHE A 6 12.39 1.27 9.88
C PHE A 6 13.40 0.11 9.71
N LEU A 7 13.27 -0.65 8.62
CA LEU A 7 14.14 -1.76 8.28
C LEU A 7 14.83 -1.48 6.94
N ASP A 8 16.13 -1.64 6.90
CA ASP A 8 16.93 -1.60 5.68
C ASP A 8 16.77 -2.89 4.86
N ALA A 9 17.26 -2.87 3.61
CA ALA A 9 17.38 -4.07 2.81
C ALA A 9 18.33 -5.08 3.47
N GLY A 10 18.01 -6.36 3.43
CA GLY A 10 18.84 -7.39 4.03
C GLY A 10 18.07 -8.63 4.47
N ALA A 11 18.79 -9.58 5.02
CA ALA A 11 18.22 -10.79 5.60
C ALA A 11 17.98 -10.60 7.10
N PHE A 12 16.77 -10.85 7.53
CA PHE A 12 16.34 -10.76 8.92
C PHE A 12 16.01 -12.15 9.44
N THR A 13 16.52 -12.47 10.63
CA THR A 13 16.15 -13.68 11.36
C THR A 13 15.03 -13.35 12.34
N ILE A 14 13.95 -14.12 12.28
CA ILE A 14 12.87 -14.09 13.23
C ILE A 14 12.97 -15.34 14.08
N ASP A 15 13.14 -15.16 15.39
CA ASP A 15 13.41 -16.24 16.33
C ASP A 15 12.64 -15.94 17.64
N ASN A 16 11.90 -16.93 18.14
CA ASN A 16 11.20 -16.82 19.42
C ASN A 16 11.94 -17.53 20.58
N GLY A 17 13.20 -17.89 20.38
CA GLY A 17 14.00 -18.63 21.36
C GLY A 17 13.48 -20.05 21.58
N ALA A 18 13.40 -20.46 22.84
CA ALA A 18 12.89 -21.79 23.21
C ALA A 18 11.38 -21.95 23.00
N GLY A 19 10.67 -20.84 22.80
CA GLY A 19 9.22 -20.85 22.74
C GLY A 19 8.55 -21.09 24.10
N ALA A 20 7.22 -21.15 24.08
CA ALA A 20 6.40 -21.51 25.24
C ALA A 20 5.22 -22.38 24.81
N PHE A 21 4.03 -21.81 24.61
CA PHE A 21 2.89 -22.55 24.04
C PHE A 21 3.15 -22.97 22.57
N VAL A 22 3.76 -22.06 21.79
CA VAL A 22 4.33 -22.38 20.48
C VAL A 22 5.78 -22.76 20.70
N GLY A 23 6.20 -23.91 20.22
CA GLY A 23 7.58 -24.37 20.31
C GLY A 23 8.57 -23.41 19.67
N GLY A 24 9.83 -23.54 19.98
CA GLY A 24 10.90 -22.73 19.41
C GLY A 24 10.90 -22.80 17.88
N PHE A 25 11.03 -21.67 17.21
CA PHE A 25 11.24 -21.59 15.76
C PHE A 25 12.27 -20.54 15.40
N ARG A 26 12.86 -20.73 14.25
CA ARG A 26 13.75 -19.75 13.61
C ARG A 26 13.48 -19.74 12.13
N THR A 27 13.20 -18.58 11.58
CA THR A 27 12.98 -18.38 10.13
C THR A 27 13.74 -17.15 9.65
N GLN A 28 13.91 -17.05 8.33
CA GLN A 28 14.56 -15.89 7.71
C GLN A 28 13.62 -15.24 6.72
N LEU A 29 13.59 -13.92 6.75
CA LEU A 29 12.87 -13.07 5.80
C LEU A 29 13.89 -12.14 5.14
N THR A 30 13.87 -12.06 3.81
CA THR A 30 14.73 -11.15 3.06
C THR A 30 13.91 -9.96 2.58
N ILE A 31 14.36 -8.76 2.93
CA ILE A 31 13.85 -7.50 2.39
C ILE A 31 14.74 -7.15 1.19
N PRO A 32 14.25 -7.22 -0.07
CA PRO A 32 15.11 -7.17 -1.26
C PRO A 32 15.66 -5.78 -1.58
N GLY A 33 15.05 -4.72 -1.07
CA GLY A 33 15.45 -3.34 -1.32
C GLY A 33 14.40 -2.35 -0.86
N ASN A 34 14.67 -1.07 -1.05
CA ASN A 34 13.73 -0.02 -0.72
C ASN A 34 12.61 0.02 -1.77
N PHE A 35 11.41 -0.35 -1.36
CA PHE A 35 10.22 -0.14 -2.16
C PHE A 35 9.96 1.36 -2.30
N THR A 36 9.82 1.83 -3.53
CA THR A 36 9.63 3.25 -3.82
C THR A 36 8.49 3.44 -4.81
N TRP A 37 7.56 4.31 -4.49
CA TRP A 37 6.54 4.82 -5.42
C TRP A 37 7.18 5.90 -6.31
N THR A 38 7.55 5.54 -7.53
CA THR A 38 8.44 6.37 -8.37
C THR A 38 7.76 7.59 -8.97
N ASN A 39 6.46 7.56 -9.23
CA ASN A 39 5.71 8.72 -9.75
C ASN A 39 4.84 9.43 -8.68
N GLU A 40 5.13 9.24 -7.40
CA GLU A 40 4.36 9.82 -6.30
C GLU A 40 4.21 11.35 -6.44
N SER A 41 5.29 12.04 -6.77
CA SER A 41 5.29 13.51 -6.88
C SER A 41 4.33 14.06 -7.94
N SER A 42 4.06 13.30 -9.00
CA SER A 42 3.16 13.69 -10.10
C SER A 42 1.69 13.35 -9.85
N VAL A 43 1.39 12.45 -8.91
CA VAL A 43 0.01 12.04 -8.59
C VAL A 43 -0.58 13.02 -7.57
N ASN A 44 -1.06 14.16 -8.04
CA ASN A 44 -1.68 15.20 -7.20
C ASN A 44 -3.20 15.27 -7.40
N THR A 45 -3.65 14.89 -8.59
CA THR A 45 -5.06 14.93 -8.97
C THR A 45 -5.42 13.65 -9.71
N ILE A 46 -6.47 12.99 -9.27
CA ILE A 46 -7.07 11.85 -9.96
C ILE A 46 -8.19 12.34 -10.85
N VAL A 47 -7.96 12.28 -12.15
CA VAL A 47 -9.01 12.53 -13.16
C VAL A 47 -9.72 11.21 -13.42
N ARG A 48 -10.89 11.01 -12.82
CA ARG A 48 -11.61 9.72 -12.78
C ARG A 48 -11.88 9.13 -14.15
N SER A 49 -12.13 9.99 -15.16
CA SER A 49 -12.42 9.55 -16.53
C SER A 49 -11.18 9.14 -17.34
N ALA A 50 -9.97 9.45 -16.87
CA ALA A 50 -8.72 9.20 -17.61
C ALA A 50 -8.01 7.90 -17.19
N GLY A 51 -8.30 7.37 -16.01
CA GLY A 51 -7.47 6.36 -15.37
C GLY A 51 -6.25 6.99 -14.68
N GLN A 52 -5.55 6.21 -13.86
CA GLN A 52 -4.36 6.68 -13.14
C GLN A 52 -3.28 5.62 -13.13
N GLU A 53 -2.12 5.95 -13.68
CA GLU A 53 -0.95 5.09 -13.58
C GLU A 53 -0.22 5.29 -12.26
N PHE A 54 0.21 4.17 -11.67
CA PHE A 54 1.11 4.08 -10.54
C PHE A 54 2.35 3.30 -10.98
N THR A 55 3.53 3.83 -10.64
CA THR A 55 4.81 3.18 -10.97
C THR A 55 5.65 3.02 -9.70
N TRP A 56 6.40 1.92 -9.64
CA TRP A 56 7.22 1.61 -8.48
C TRP A 56 8.53 0.93 -8.87
N SER A 57 9.43 0.87 -7.90
CA SER A 57 10.67 0.11 -7.97
C SER A 57 10.93 -0.60 -6.64
N GLY A 58 11.84 -1.57 -6.65
CA GLY A 58 12.25 -2.28 -5.44
C GLY A 58 11.28 -3.34 -4.92
N ALA A 59 10.22 -3.66 -5.66
CA ALA A 59 9.23 -4.66 -5.23
C ALA A 59 9.75 -6.11 -5.31
N GLY A 60 10.68 -6.41 -6.21
CA GLY A 60 11.15 -7.78 -6.43
C GLY A 60 10.13 -8.66 -7.17
N THR A 61 10.48 -9.92 -7.38
CA THR A 61 9.66 -10.89 -8.14
C THR A 61 8.66 -11.64 -7.27
N ASN A 62 8.98 -11.82 -5.98
CA ASN A 62 8.19 -12.59 -5.02
C ASN A 62 7.43 -11.64 -4.10
N SER A 63 6.55 -10.84 -4.69
CA SER A 63 5.76 -9.88 -3.96
C SER A 63 4.53 -9.45 -4.75
N THR A 64 3.55 -8.95 -4.02
CA THR A 64 2.34 -8.32 -4.54
C THR A 64 2.34 -6.85 -4.17
N VAL A 65 2.00 -5.99 -5.13
CA VAL A 65 1.78 -4.57 -4.91
C VAL A 65 0.29 -4.30 -4.90
N SER A 66 -0.16 -3.64 -3.84
CA SER A 66 -1.52 -3.14 -3.71
C SER A 66 -1.57 -1.66 -4.05
N ILE A 67 -2.59 -1.26 -4.80
CA ILE A 67 -2.92 0.14 -5.05
C ILE A 67 -4.31 0.39 -4.48
N SER A 68 -4.43 1.37 -3.63
CA SER A 68 -5.70 1.70 -3.00
C SER A 68 -6.00 3.19 -3.09
N GLY A 69 -7.26 3.53 -3.03
CA GLY A 69 -7.67 4.91 -2.96
C GLY A 69 -9.01 5.05 -2.29
N PHE A 70 -9.20 6.20 -1.68
CA PHE A 70 -10.44 6.60 -1.02
C PHE A 70 -10.72 8.06 -1.33
N SER A 71 -11.98 8.42 -1.46
CA SER A 71 -12.41 9.80 -1.57
C SER A 71 -13.75 10.00 -0.87
N PHE A 72 -13.95 11.21 -0.36
CA PHE A 72 -15.16 11.61 0.33
C PHE A 72 -15.67 12.95 -0.21
N ASP A 73 -16.94 12.98 -0.60
CA ASP A 73 -17.69 14.19 -0.91
C ASP A 73 -18.45 14.63 0.35
N ALA A 74 -17.98 15.68 0.98
CA ALA A 74 -18.59 16.19 2.22
C ALA A 74 -19.99 16.80 1.98
N ALA A 75 -20.24 17.35 0.79
CA ALA A 75 -21.53 17.95 0.45
C ALA A 75 -22.60 16.89 0.24
N ALA A 76 -22.27 15.83 -0.49
CA ALA A 76 -23.16 14.69 -0.72
C ALA A 76 -23.15 13.66 0.41
N ARG A 77 -22.23 13.78 1.38
CA ARG A 77 -21.96 12.79 2.45
C ARG A 77 -21.72 11.38 1.88
N ALA A 78 -21.01 11.30 0.77
CA ALA A 78 -20.74 10.06 0.07
C ALA A 78 -19.24 9.76 0.09
N GLY A 79 -18.88 8.54 0.43
CA GLY A 79 -17.51 8.02 0.36
C GLY A 79 -17.41 6.85 -0.59
N GLY A 80 -16.24 6.65 -1.17
CA GLY A 80 -15.95 5.51 -2.02
C GLY A 80 -14.47 5.18 -2.00
N GLY A 81 -14.14 3.93 -2.28
CA GLY A 81 -12.77 3.46 -2.33
C GLY A 81 -12.57 2.37 -3.35
N PHE A 82 -11.34 2.10 -3.69
CA PHE A 82 -10.93 0.97 -4.52
C PHE A 82 -9.69 0.28 -3.93
N PHE A 83 -9.50 -0.96 -4.34
CA PHE A 83 -8.35 -1.76 -4.02
C PHE A 83 -7.98 -2.62 -5.23
N CYS A 84 -6.75 -2.51 -5.71
CA CYS A 84 -6.21 -3.26 -6.83
C CYS A 84 -4.93 -3.99 -6.40
N LEU A 85 -4.66 -5.12 -7.01
CA LEU A 85 -3.45 -5.90 -6.79
C LEU A 85 -2.74 -6.14 -8.11
N GLU A 86 -1.41 -6.08 -8.07
CA GLU A 86 -0.53 -6.38 -9.19
C GLU A 86 0.73 -7.09 -8.69
N ARG A 87 1.41 -7.82 -9.56
CA ARG A 87 2.70 -8.43 -9.23
C ARG A 87 3.76 -7.35 -9.04
N GLY A 88 4.61 -7.52 -8.03
CA GLY A 88 5.71 -6.58 -7.77
C GLY A 88 6.61 -6.35 -8.98
N SER A 89 6.87 -7.39 -9.76
CA SER A 89 7.72 -7.35 -10.96
C SER A 89 7.13 -6.58 -12.14
N ALA A 90 5.84 -6.21 -12.12
CA ALA A 90 5.21 -5.42 -13.16
C ALA A 90 5.73 -3.97 -13.19
N ASN A 91 6.19 -3.45 -12.06
CA ASN A 91 6.72 -2.10 -11.85
C ASN A 91 5.75 -0.96 -12.21
N ARG A 92 4.55 -1.27 -12.64
CA ARG A 92 3.48 -0.31 -12.96
C ARG A 92 2.12 -0.98 -12.97
N PHE A 93 1.10 -0.17 -12.72
CA PHE A 93 -0.31 -0.55 -12.88
C PHE A 93 -1.13 0.69 -13.18
N THR A 94 -2.07 0.58 -14.11
CA THR A 94 -3.03 1.66 -14.38
C THR A 94 -4.39 1.27 -13.79
N VAL A 95 -4.82 2.02 -12.79
CA VAL A 95 -6.19 1.92 -12.30
C VAL A 95 -7.13 2.44 -13.38
N PRO A 96 -8.02 1.60 -13.93
CA PRO A 96 -8.84 2.01 -15.06
C PRO A 96 -9.91 3.04 -14.64
N ALA A 97 -10.33 3.87 -15.59
CA ALA A 97 -11.36 4.88 -15.38
C ALA A 97 -12.65 4.28 -14.79
N SER A 98 -13.03 3.07 -15.21
CA SER A 98 -14.23 2.38 -14.69
C SER A 98 -14.17 2.12 -13.18
N VAL A 99 -12.98 1.92 -12.61
CA VAL A 99 -12.77 1.77 -11.17
C VAL A 99 -12.78 3.14 -10.49
N LEU A 100 -12.09 4.12 -11.08
CA LEU A 100 -11.99 5.47 -10.51
C LEU A 100 -13.33 6.22 -10.51
N LEU A 101 -14.22 5.91 -11.43
CA LEU A 101 -15.57 6.50 -11.48
C LEU A 101 -16.44 6.12 -10.27
N ALA A 102 -16.07 5.04 -9.54
CA ALA A 102 -16.73 4.69 -8.27
C ALA A 102 -16.34 5.63 -7.11
N LEU A 103 -15.26 6.40 -7.23
CA LEU A 103 -14.90 7.40 -6.24
C LEU A 103 -15.81 8.63 -6.38
N PRO A 104 -16.33 9.21 -5.29
CA PRO A 104 -16.93 10.54 -5.35
C PRO A 104 -15.84 11.60 -5.63
N ARG A 105 -16.24 12.73 -6.18
CA ARG A 105 -15.37 13.92 -6.24
C ARG A 105 -15.15 14.41 -4.81
N ASN A 106 -13.94 14.82 -4.49
CA ASN A 106 -13.70 15.45 -3.19
C ASN A 106 -14.05 16.95 -3.26
N VAL A 107 -15.31 17.23 -3.03
CA VAL A 107 -15.84 18.58 -2.98
C VAL A 107 -15.89 19.06 -1.53
N ALA A 108 -15.33 20.24 -1.25
CA ALA A 108 -15.44 20.85 0.07
C ALA A 108 -16.91 21.15 0.41
N ALA A 109 -17.29 21.01 1.68
CA ALA A 109 -18.63 21.38 2.12
C ALA A 109 -18.87 22.88 1.92
N PRO A 110 -20.09 23.31 1.54
CA PRO A 110 -20.40 24.73 1.43
C PRO A 110 -20.11 25.47 2.73
N GLY A 111 -19.37 26.57 2.64
CA GLY A 111 -18.98 27.41 3.80
C GLY A 111 -17.65 27.01 4.47
N GLN A 112 -16.99 25.95 4.05
CA GLN A 112 -15.63 25.59 4.48
C GLN A 112 -14.58 26.01 3.43
N ALA A 113 -14.65 27.22 2.97
CA ALA A 113 -13.59 27.78 2.15
C ALA A 113 -12.37 28.09 3.05
N GLY A 114 -11.36 27.23 2.99
CA GLY A 114 -10.09 27.47 3.67
C GLY A 114 -9.31 26.25 4.13
N ASP A 115 -9.93 25.13 4.42
CA ASP A 115 -9.20 23.92 4.77
C ASP A 115 -9.08 23.04 3.53
N LEU A 116 -7.96 23.22 2.81
CA LEU A 116 -7.61 22.46 1.59
C LEU A 116 -6.96 21.12 1.92
N THR A 117 -7.31 20.50 3.03
CA THR A 117 -6.91 19.10 3.25
C THR A 117 -7.62 18.24 2.19
N PRO A 118 -6.88 17.59 1.29
CA PRO A 118 -7.50 16.73 0.30
C PRO A 118 -8.31 15.64 1.04
N THR A 119 -9.61 15.58 0.76
CA THR A 119 -10.47 14.50 1.30
C THR A 119 -10.33 13.21 0.49
N GLY A 120 -9.44 13.21 -0.50
CA GLY A 120 -9.03 12.05 -1.26
C GLY A 120 -7.63 11.58 -0.84
N GLN A 121 -7.43 10.28 -0.80
CA GLN A 121 -6.14 9.66 -0.53
C GLN A 121 -5.94 8.50 -1.48
N VAL A 122 -4.71 8.33 -1.94
CA VAL A 122 -4.26 7.15 -2.66
C VAL A 122 -3.01 6.59 -1.99
N GLY A 123 -2.81 5.30 -2.13
CA GLY A 123 -1.64 4.63 -1.57
C GLY A 123 -1.18 3.47 -2.42
N ILE A 124 0.08 3.15 -2.26
CA ILE A 124 0.71 1.98 -2.83
C ILE A 124 1.39 1.19 -1.71
N GLY A 125 1.19 -0.11 -1.69
CA GLY A 125 1.75 -1.00 -0.67
C GLY A 125 2.40 -2.22 -1.31
N LEU A 126 3.53 -2.62 -0.77
CA LEU A 126 4.20 -3.87 -1.07
C LEU A 126 3.90 -4.89 0.01
N THR A 127 3.65 -6.14 -0.36
CA THR A 127 3.67 -7.29 0.54
C THR A 127 4.48 -8.40 -0.10
N SER A 128 5.51 -8.89 0.60
CA SER A 128 6.29 -10.03 0.14
C SER A 128 5.47 -11.32 0.19
N ASP A 129 5.80 -12.28 -0.67
CA ASP A 129 5.28 -13.63 -0.52
C ASP A 129 5.64 -14.18 0.87
N PRO A 130 4.73 -14.93 1.50
CA PRO A 130 4.96 -15.44 2.84
C PRO A 130 6.03 -16.53 2.85
N VAL A 131 7.01 -16.38 3.74
CA VAL A 131 7.92 -17.46 4.11
C VAL A 131 7.24 -18.33 5.14
N ARG A 132 7.03 -19.61 4.81
CA ARG A 132 6.44 -20.60 5.72
C ARG A 132 7.48 -21.13 6.69
N PHE A 133 7.08 -21.30 7.93
CA PHE A 133 7.87 -22.00 8.93
C PHE A 133 6.98 -22.89 9.79
N THR A 134 7.60 -23.80 10.55
CA THR A 134 6.91 -24.73 11.42
C THR A 134 7.43 -24.61 12.86
N ALA A 135 6.56 -24.87 13.81
CA ALA A 135 6.90 -25.01 15.22
C ALA A 135 5.93 -25.99 15.87
N ASN A 136 6.31 -26.57 17.00
CA ASN A 136 5.38 -27.42 17.76
C ASN A 136 4.20 -26.56 18.24
N ASN A 137 3.00 -27.15 18.19
CA ASN A 137 1.74 -26.50 18.53
C ASN A 137 1.39 -25.26 17.66
N LEU A 138 1.92 -25.22 16.43
CA LEU A 138 1.56 -24.22 15.44
C LEU A 138 1.14 -24.90 14.15
N ASP A 139 -0.10 -24.68 13.70
CA ASP A 139 -0.61 -25.27 12.45
C ASP A 139 0.12 -24.73 11.23
N VAL A 140 0.39 -23.44 11.21
CA VAL A 140 1.16 -22.75 10.17
C VAL A 140 1.79 -21.48 10.69
N GLY A 141 3.07 -21.28 10.40
CA GLY A 141 3.78 -20.00 10.59
C GLY A 141 4.03 -19.33 9.25
N LEU A 142 3.74 -18.05 9.18
CA LEU A 142 3.97 -17.21 7.99
C LEU A 142 4.72 -15.94 8.41
N ALA A 143 5.80 -15.63 7.72
CA ALA A 143 6.52 -14.37 7.87
C ALA A 143 6.41 -13.57 6.57
N THR A 144 5.98 -12.32 6.67
CA THR A 144 5.86 -11.40 5.54
C THR A 144 6.51 -10.07 5.88
N HIS A 145 6.95 -9.36 4.85
CA HIS A 145 7.34 -7.96 4.91
C HIS A 145 6.33 -7.13 4.15
N SER A 146 6.00 -5.96 4.68
CA SER A 146 5.17 -4.99 3.98
C SER A 146 5.74 -3.58 4.14
N ALA A 147 5.57 -2.78 3.08
CA ALA A 147 5.90 -1.36 3.06
C ALA A 147 4.77 -0.61 2.36
N THR A 148 4.37 0.55 2.87
CA THR A 148 3.27 1.34 2.30
C THR A 148 3.63 2.81 2.25
N SER A 149 3.13 3.49 1.20
CA SER A 149 3.16 4.95 1.07
C SER A 149 1.75 5.44 0.75
N PHE A 150 1.37 6.57 1.35
CA PHE A 150 0.08 7.21 1.11
C PHE A 150 0.25 8.68 0.81
N LYS A 151 -0.64 9.20 -0.02
CA LYS A 151 -0.64 10.61 -0.41
C LYS A 151 -2.07 11.16 -0.51
N GLY A 152 -2.26 12.38 -0.02
CA GLY A 152 -3.47 13.15 -0.26
C GLY A 152 -3.55 13.62 -1.71
N VAL A 153 -4.73 13.49 -2.32
CA VAL A 153 -4.97 13.85 -3.73
C VAL A 153 -6.32 14.53 -3.90
N ASN A 154 -6.43 15.34 -4.95
CA ASN A 154 -7.72 15.81 -5.42
C ASN A 154 -8.36 14.77 -6.35
N VAL A 155 -9.66 14.55 -6.23
CA VAL A 155 -10.44 13.64 -7.08
C VAL A 155 -11.49 14.42 -7.87
N GLN A 156 -11.39 14.40 -9.21
CA GLN A 156 -12.23 15.19 -10.11
C GLN A 156 -13.02 14.33 -11.09
#